data_4b7338f37e6391fbf5498837b3752b02
#
_entry.id   4b7338f37e6391fbf5498837b3752b02
#
_cell.length_a   1.000
_cell.length_b   1.000
_cell.length_c   1.000
_cell.angle_alpha   90.00
_cell.angle_beta   90.00
_cell.angle_gamma   90.00
#
_symmetry.space_group_name_H-M   'P 1'
#
loop_
_entity.id
_entity.type
_entity.pdbx_description
1 polymer ?
#
loop_
_entity_poly.entity_id
_entity_poly.type
_entity_poly.pdbx_seq_one_letter_code
_entity_poly.pdbx_strand_id
1 'polypeptide(L)'
;MKKIIAATLGNCVHVAGVSNFLRLAEACGYQTSFLGIGIKPGEIIGAVQEVEPDYLALSYRLTPEVAVKLFAEFKNALLEAGLNNQKILFGGTPPVARRAEESGLFYRVFSGEEEGAIVAFLKGEQMNENPDELGDTLLERIAKKHPYPVLRHHFGLPTLEETIFGVQQLAAAKVVDIISLGPDQNAQESFFRPTEMDKTQEGAGGVPIRSAEDLIKLYQASRTGNRPLLRCYSGTRDLIKWAELATRTINNAWGAIPLFWYSQLDGRADRSLTEAINENQAAMTWYGAKKIPVEVNEAHHWSLRGAPDSIAVAAFYLAAYNAKKAGVKDYIAQIMLNNPPGTSGLMDLGKALAGLEMIARLEDGEFKIWRQIRAGLANFSVQQGVAKGQLAASTVLGLSLAPQIIHVVAYCEADHIATPEEIIESCEIVHGVLKNYLFGAPDPTTDPRVVARKNELMEEAKLILKVIRDLSAAEIEDPLSDPETLAQAVSLGILDAPQLKGHQVAPGKINTVIDQGACYLWDADTGHVIGEKQRLLGGKT
;
A
#
# COMPACT_ATOMS: atom_id res chain seq x y z
N MET A 1 -26.31 -17.77 -7.70
CA MET A 1 -25.58 -16.48 -7.84
C MET A 1 -26.62 -15.44 -8.14
N LYS A 2 -26.61 -14.30 -7.46
CA LYS A 2 -27.56 -13.22 -7.73
C LYS A 2 -27.25 -12.56 -9.09
N LYS A 3 -28.29 -12.13 -9.80
CA LYS A 3 -28.18 -11.57 -11.15
C LYS A 3 -28.53 -10.09 -11.18
N ILE A 4 -27.76 -9.31 -11.92
CA ILE A 4 -28.06 -7.91 -12.22
C ILE A 4 -28.04 -7.72 -13.73
N ILE A 5 -29.10 -7.16 -14.28
CA ILE A 5 -29.08 -6.62 -15.65
C ILE A 5 -29.09 -5.10 -15.61
N ALA A 6 -28.44 -4.46 -16.55
CA ALA A 6 -28.34 -3.01 -16.58
C ALA A 6 -28.52 -2.42 -17.97
N ALA A 7 -29.05 -1.19 -18.04
CA ALA A 7 -29.20 -0.44 -19.27
C ALA A 7 -29.08 1.08 -19.03
N THR A 8 -28.75 1.84 -20.08
CA THR A 8 -29.04 3.26 -20.09
C THR A 8 -30.42 3.52 -20.71
N LEU A 9 -31.22 4.34 -20.05
CA LEU A 9 -32.64 4.54 -20.41
C LEU A 9 -32.83 5.59 -21.51
N GLY A 10 -33.75 5.33 -22.41
CA GLY A 10 -34.24 6.29 -23.40
C GLY A 10 -33.20 6.67 -24.46
N ASN A 11 -32.72 7.90 -24.46
CA ASN A 11 -31.70 8.40 -25.38
C ASN A 11 -30.32 8.63 -24.72
N CYS A 12 -30.11 8.10 -23.55
CA CYS A 12 -28.86 8.28 -22.84
C CYS A 12 -27.78 7.31 -23.34
N VAL A 13 -26.66 7.86 -23.85
CA VAL A 13 -25.53 7.10 -24.38
C VAL A 13 -24.34 7.04 -23.39
N HIS A 14 -24.50 7.58 -22.19
CA HIS A 14 -23.42 7.67 -21.20
C HIS A 14 -23.35 6.41 -20.36
N VAL A 15 -22.34 5.61 -20.60
CA VAL A 15 -22.18 4.27 -20.00
C VAL A 15 -21.24 4.20 -18.80
N ALA A 16 -20.39 5.21 -18.55
CA ALA A 16 -19.33 5.13 -17.55
C ALA A 16 -19.86 4.74 -16.16
N GLY A 17 -20.93 5.36 -15.69
CA GLY A 17 -21.50 5.07 -14.36
C GLY A 17 -22.07 3.66 -14.27
N VAL A 18 -22.83 3.22 -15.25
CA VAL A 18 -23.42 1.87 -15.26
C VAL A 18 -22.36 0.79 -15.42
N SER A 19 -21.33 1.03 -16.24
CA SER A 19 -20.21 0.09 -16.40
C SER A 19 -19.40 -0.07 -15.11
N ASN A 20 -19.11 1.03 -14.41
CA ASN A 20 -18.44 0.98 -13.12
C ASN A 20 -19.28 0.23 -12.07
N PHE A 21 -20.58 0.49 -12.03
CA PHE A 21 -21.50 -0.23 -11.13
C PHE A 21 -21.48 -1.74 -11.40
N LEU A 22 -21.56 -2.17 -12.66
CA LEU A 22 -21.53 -3.60 -13.02
C LEU A 22 -20.21 -4.27 -12.63
N ARG A 23 -19.06 -3.60 -12.83
CA ARG A 23 -17.76 -4.12 -12.39
C ARG A 23 -17.69 -4.33 -10.87
N LEU A 24 -18.23 -3.37 -10.10
CA LEU A 24 -18.32 -3.50 -8.64
C LEU A 24 -19.23 -4.67 -8.24
N ALA A 25 -20.36 -4.84 -8.95
CA ALA A 25 -21.27 -5.95 -8.71
C ALA A 25 -20.62 -7.32 -8.99
N GLU A 26 -19.87 -7.44 -10.09
CA GLU A 26 -19.07 -8.64 -10.39
C GLU A 26 -18.07 -8.95 -9.30
N ALA A 27 -17.32 -7.94 -8.84
CA ALA A 27 -16.36 -8.09 -7.74
C ALA A 27 -17.03 -8.50 -6.41
N CYS A 28 -18.31 -8.15 -6.23
CA CYS A 28 -19.12 -8.58 -5.09
C CYS A 28 -19.84 -9.92 -5.32
N GLY A 29 -19.54 -10.62 -6.40
CA GLY A 29 -20.05 -11.99 -6.68
C GLY A 29 -21.41 -12.04 -7.39
N TYR A 30 -21.84 -10.97 -8.05
CA TYR A 30 -23.03 -10.99 -8.90
C TYR A 30 -22.70 -11.45 -10.31
N GLN A 31 -23.65 -12.09 -10.96
CA GLN A 31 -23.65 -12.28 -12.42
C GLN A 31 -24.26 -11.05 -13.06
N THR A 32 -23.52 -10.37 -13.95
CA THR A 32 -23.99 -9.14 -14.57
C THR A 32 -24.22 -9.27 -16.07
N SER A 33 -25.14 -8.47 -16.62
CA SER A 33 -25.35 -8.30 -18.04
C SER A 33 -25.71 -6.86 -18.37
N PHE A 34 -25.05 -6.30 -19.37
CA PHE A 34 -25.36 -4.99 -19.89
C PHE A 34 -26.21 -5.11 -21.16
N LEU A 35 -27.44 -4.65 -21.12
CA LEU A 35 -28.38 -4.73 -22.25
C LEU A 35 -28.04 -3.78 -23.38
N GLY A 36 -27.36 -2.66 -23.06
CA GLY A 36 -26.98 -1.67 -24.06
C GLY A 36 -27.33 -0.23 -23.69
N ILE A 37 -27.11 0.65 -24.66
CA ILE A 37 -27.34 2.09 -24.54
C ILE A 37 -28.66 2.49 -25.17
N GLY A 38 -29.32 3.47 -24.55
CA GLY A 38 -30.51 4.07 -25.14
C GLY A 38 -31.69 3.11 -25.28
N ILE A 39 -31.83 2.15 -24.37
CA ILE A 39 -32.82 1.07 -24.44
C ILE A 39 -34.21 1.61 -24.08
N LYS A 40 -35.22 1.22 -24.88
CA LYS A 40 -36.60 1.61 -24.64
C LYS A 40 -37.23 0.79 -23.51
N PRO A 41 -38.22 1.35 -22.79
CA PRO A 41 -38.91 0.65 -21.71
C PRO A 41 -39.37 -0.78 -22.06
N GLY A 42 -40.02 -0.98 -23.20
CA GLY A 42 -40.51 -2.31 -23.60
C GLY A 42 -39.42 -3.37 -23.80
N GLU A 43 -38.25 -2.98 -24.33
CA GLU A 43 -37.11 -3.89 -24.49
C GLU A 43 -36.52 -4.28 -23.15
N ILE A 44 -36.44 -3.34 -22.20
CA ILE A 44 -35.97 -3.61 -20.82
C ILE A 44 -36.94 -4.59 -20.13
N ILE A 45 -38.23 -4.37 -20.28
CA ILE A 45 -39.26 -5.26 -19.72
C ILE A 45 -39.11 -6.70 -20.24
N GLY A 46 -38.95 -6.87 -21.57
CA GLY A 46 -38.70 -8.18 -22.16
C GLY A 46 -37.46 -8.87 -21.57
N ALA A 47 -36.37 -8.15 -21.42
CA ALA A 47 -35.16 -8.68 -20.82
C ALA A 47 -35.33 -9.07 -19.33
N VAL A 48 -36.11 -8.28 -18.57
CA VAL A 48 -36.45 -8.62 -17.17
C VAL A 48 -37.27 -9.91 -17.10
N GLN A 49 -38.22 -10.11 -17.97
CA GLN A 49 -39.05 -11.31 -18.06
C GLN A 49 -38.25 -12.56 -18.46
N GLU A 50 -37.26 -12.39 -19.34
CA GLU A 50 -36.41 -13.51 -19.81
C GLU A 50 -35.36 -13.92 -18.76
N VAL A 51 -34.69 -12.93 -18.13
CA VAL A 51 -33.53 -13.18 -17.24
C VAL A 51 -33.93 -13.40 -15.78
N GLU A 52 -35.06 -12.84 -15.35
CA GLU A 52 -35.54 -12.80 -13.96
C GLU A 52 -34.42 -12.34 -12.99
N PRO A 53 -33.91 -11.08 -13.14
CA PRO A 53 -32.80 -10.60 -12.34
C PRO A 53 -33.23 -10.23 -10.92
N ASP A 54 -32.32 -10.39 -9.95
CA ASP A 54 -32.53 -9.89 -8.58
C ASP A 54 -32.61 -8.35 -8.54
N TYR A 55 -31.85 -7.68 -9.41
CA TYR A 55 -31.87 -6.24 -9.58
C TYR A 55 -31.82 -5.86 -11.07
N LEU A 56 -32.60 -4.84 -11.42
CA LEU A 56 -32.46 -4.10 -12.67
C LEU A 56 -31.76 -2.77 -12.37
N ALA A 57 -30.63 -2.49 -12.99
CA ALA A 57 -29.92 -1.23 -12.84
C ALA A 57 -30.10 -0.33 -14.05
N LEU A 58 -30.62 0.86 -13.84
CA LEU A 58 -30.88 1.85 -14.89
C LEU A 58 -30.02 3.10 -14.68
N SER A 59 -29.57 3.70 -15.78
CA SER A 59 -28.81 4.94 -15.75
C SER A 59 -29.38 5.96 -16.74
N TYR A 60 -29.44 7.22 -16.29
CA TYR A 60 -29.78 8.37 -17.13
C TYR A 60 -29.15 9.65 -16.58
N ARG A 61 -28.51 10.46 -17.41
CA ARG A 61 -27.75 11.62 -16.92
C ARG A 61 -27.94 12.90 -17.78
N LEU A 62 -28.89 12.92 -18.67
CA LEU A 62 -29.11 14.08 -19.52
C LEU A 62 -30.01 15.12 -18.80
N THR A 63 -31.22 15.32 -19.25
CA THR A 63 -32.12 16.40 -18.81
C THR A 63 -33.12 15.90 -17.75
N PRO A 64 -33.24 16.54 -16.57
CA PRO A 64 -34.17 16.10 -15.52
C PRO A 64 -35.64 16.04 -15.99
N GLU A 65 -36.10 16.98 -16.83
CA GLU A 65 -37.48 17.05 -17.35
C GLU A 65 -37.78 15.88 -18.27
N VAL A 66 -36.80 15.44 -19.07
CA VAL A 66 -36.93 14.26 -19.91
C VAL A 66 -36.94 12.99 -19.09
N ALA A 67 -36.08 12.93 -18.04
CA ALA A 67 -36.03 11.80 -17.12
C ALA A 67 -37.41 11.53 -16.48
N VAL A 68 -38.12 12.56 -16.02
CA VAL A 68 -39.46 12.42 -15.42
C VAL A 68 -40.44 11.74 -16.39
N LYS A 69 -40.41 12.11 -17.66
CA LYS A 69 -41.28 11.47 -18.70
C LYS A 69 -40.91 10.01 -18.89
N LEU A 70 -39.60 9.71 -19.02
CA LEU A 70 -39.09 8.34 -19.18
C LEU A 70 -39.42 7.46 -17.94
N PHE A 71 -39.35 8.02 -16.74
CA PHE A 71 -39.70 7.28 -15.51
C PHE A 71 -41.21 6.96 -15.50
N ALA A 72 -42.07 7.90 -15.93
CA ALA A 72 -43.50 7.66 -16.02
C ALA A 72 -43.84 6.59 -17.06
N GLU A 73 -43.24 6.66 -18.24
CA GLU A 73 -43.40 5.66 -19.31
C GLU A 73 -42.93 4.29 -18.83
N PHE A 74 -41.77 4.22 -18.18
CA PHE A 74 -41.22 2.98 -17.66
C PHE A 74 -42.08 2.37 -16.53
N LYS A 75 -42.59 3.21 -15.63
CA LYS A 75 -43.53 2.80 -14.58
C LYS A 75 -44.78 2.16 -15.15
N ASN A 76 -45.38 2.78 -16.20
CA ASN A 76 -46.54 2.21 -16.84
C ASN A 76 -46.24 0.86 -17.50
N ALA A 77 -45.10 0.75 -18.19
CA ALA A 77 -44.69 -0.51 -18.80
C ALA A 77 -44.47 -1.64 -17.77
N LEU A 78 -43.93 -1.32 -16.60
CA LEU A 78 -43.80 -2.29 -15.48
C LEU A 78 -45.16 -2.74 -14.96
N LEU A 79 -46.11 -1.81 -14.81
CA LEU A 79 -47.48 -2.10 -14.35
C LEU A 79 -48.20 -3.02 -15.33
N GLU A 80 -48.13 -2.72 -16.62
CA GLU A 80 -48.75 -3.52 -17.68
C GLU A 80 -48.15 -4.93 -17.77
N ALA A 81 -46.85 -5.07 -17.49
CA ALA A 81 -46.16 -6.35 -17.49
C ALA A 81 -46.30 -7.14 -16.18
N GLY A 82 -46.94 -6.61 -15.13
CA GLY A 82 -47.06 -7.26 -13.82
C GLY A 82 -45.77 -7.34 -13.01
N LEU A 83 -44.79 -6.49 -13.32
CA LEU A 83 -43.44 -6.50 -12.70
C LEU A 83 -43.28 -5.48 -11.56
N ASN A 84 -44.33 -5.21 -10.81
CA ASN A 84 -44.38 -4.16 -9.77
C ASN A 84 -43.41 -4.41 -8.62
N ASN A 85 -42.99 -5.65 -8.42
CA ASN A 85 -42.07 -6.09 -7.33
C ASN A 85 -40.60 -6.11 -7.76
N GLN A 86 -40.29 -5.78 -9.03
CA GLN A 86 -38.92 -5.74 -9.51
C GLN A 86 -38.12 -4.67 -8.76
N LYS A 87 -37.00 -5.08 -8.15
CA LYS A 87 -36.08 -4.13 -7.51
C LYS A 87 -35.27 -3.39 -8.56
N ILE A 88 -35.48 -2.09 -8.66
CA ILE A 88 -34.83 -1.25 -9.66
C ILE A 88 -33.85 -0.30 -8.99
N LEU A 89 -32.60 -0.37 -9.41
CA LEU A 89 -31.55 0.56 -9.02
C LEU A 89 -31.43 1.66 -10.06
N PHE A 90 -31.10 2.87 -9.65
CA PHE A 90 -30.92 3.98 -10.56
C PHE A 90 -29.63 4.74 -10.26
N GLY A 91 -28.90 5.13 -11.32
CA GLY A 91 -27.73 6.00 -11.26
C GLY A 91 -27.87 7.19 -12.20
N GLY A 92 -27.62 8.41 -11.66
CA GLY A 92 -27.71 9.63 -12.45
C GLY A 92 -26.91 10.79 -11.90
N THR A 93 -26.90 11.92 -12.65
CA THR A 93 -26.37 13.19 -12.11
C THR A 93 -27.26 13.69 -10.97
N PRO A 94 -26.75 14.49 -10.02
CA PRO A 94 -27.53 14.93 -8.87
C PRO A 94 -28.91 15.52 -9.19
N PRO A 95 -29.09 16.36 -10.27
CA PRO A 95 -30.42 16.87 -10.63
C PRO A 95 -31.38 15.77 -11.12
N VAL A 96 -30.86 14.76 -11.83
CA VAL A 96 -31.67 13.64 -12.34
C VAL A 96 -32.01 12.65 -11.23
N ALA A 97 -31.04 12.38 -10.35
CA ALA A 97 -31.23 11.49 -9.22
C ALA A 97 -32.32 11.98 -8.26
N ARG A 98 -32.39 13.29 -7.99
CA ARG A 98 -33.49 13.87 -7.22
C ARG A 98 -34.86 13.58 -7.86
N ARG A 99 -34.98 13.67 -9.19
CA ARG A 99 -36.24 13.32 -9.89
C ARG A 99 -36.53 11.83 -9.82
N ALA A 100 -35.51 11.00 -9.80
CA ALA A 100 -35.67 9.57 -9.60
C ALA A 100 -36.22 9.25 -8.20
N GLU A 101 -35.70 9.88 -7.17
CA GLU A 101 -36.20 9.75 -5.79
C GLU A 101 -37.65 10.23 -5.67
N GLU A 102 -37.97 11.41 -6.21
CA GLU A 102 -39.32 11.98 -6.23
C GLU A 102 -40.34 11.06 -6.95
N SER A 103 -39.90 10.28 -7.93
CA SER A 103 -40.77 9.36 -8.68
C SER A 103 -41.31 8.19 -7.87
N GLY A 104 -40.63 7.80 -6.80
CA GLY A 104 -40.93 6.61 -5.99
C GLY A 104 -40.85 5.29 -6.74
N LEU A 105 -40.25 5.26 -7.91
CA LEU A 105 -40.13 4.08 -8.78
C LEU A 105 -38.96 3.17 -8.37
N PHE A 106 -37.90 3.75 -7.88
CA PHE A 106 -36.61 3.07 -7.70
C PHE A 106 -36.43 2.56 -6.28
N TYR A 107 -35.94 1.31 -6.16
CA TYR A 107 -35.60 0.70 -4.88
C TYR A 107 -34.42 1.41 -4.20
N ARG A 108 -33.44 1.84 -5.00
CA ARG A 108 -32.28 2.63 -4.56
C ARG A 108 -31.83 3.56 -5.68
N VAL A 109 -31.49 4.80 -5.32
CA VAL A 109 -30.92 5.81 -6.21
C VAL A 109 -29.50 6.13 -5.79
N PHE A 110 -28.58 6.18 -6.74
CA PHE A 110 -27.17 6.54 -6.56
C PHE A 110 -26.88 7.87 -7.27
N SER A 111 -26.31 8.82 -6.56
CA SER A 111 -26.03 10.15 -7.07
C SER A 111 -24.70 10.68 -6.53
N GLY A 112 -23.60 10.43 -7.24
CA GLY A 112 -22.28 10.89 -6.80
C GLY A 112 -21.83 10.27 -5.49
N GLU A 113 -22.43 9.16 -5.09
CA GLU A 113 -22.07 8.44 -3.87
C GLU A 113 -20.67 7.86 -3.98
N GLU A 114 -20.00 7.80 -2.83
CA GLU A 114 -18.72 7.11 -2.72
C GLU A 114 -18.87 5.62 -3.06
N GLU A 115 -17.91 5.05 -3.75
CA GLU A 115 -17.95 3.65 -4.19
C GLU A 115 -18.11 2.67 -3.02
N GLY A 116 -17.60 3.03 -1.85
CA GLY A 116 -17.81 2.26 -0.61
C GLY A 116 -19.29 2.06 -0.27
N ALA A 117 -20.13 3.05 -0.56
CA ALA A 117 -21.58 2.98 -0.38
C ALA A 117 -22.24 1.95 -1.32
N ILE A 118 -21.79 1.93 -2.56
CA ILE A 118 -22.25 0.98 -3.58
C ILE A 118 -21.81 -0.44 -3.19
N VAL A 119 -20.55 -0.62 -2.78
CA VAL A 119 -20.01 -1.92 -2.36
C VAL A 119 -20.76 -2.45 -1.13
N ALA A 120 -20.98 -1.63 -0.10
CA ALA A 120 -21.74 -2.00 1.08
C ALA A 120 -23.17 -2.47 0.72
N PHE A 121 -23.86 -1.71 -0.13
CA PHE A 121 -25.18 -2.10 -0.65
C PHE A 121 -25.14 -3.47 -1.37
N LEU A 122 -24.18 -3.68 -2.27
CA LEU A 122 -24.03 -4.93 -3.02
C LEU A 122 -23.73 -6.13 -2.10
N LYS A 123 -22.97 -5.93 -1.03
CA LYS A 123 -22.72 -6.95 -0.02
C LYS A 123 -23.93 -7.22 0.90
N GLY A 124 -24.96 -6.38 0.84
CA GLY A 124 -26.12 -6.45 1.73
C GLY A 124 -25.81 -5.93 3.13
N GLU A 125 -24.75 -5.18 3.28
CA GLU A 125 -24.36 -4.48 4.49
C GLU A 125 -25.23 -3.21 4.58
N GLN A 126 -25.88 -2.98 5.73
CA GLN A 126 -26.51 -1.67 5.95
C GLN A 126 -25.39 -0.64 6.07
N MET A 127 -25.46 0.41 5.25
CA MET A 127 -24.69 1.61 5.54
C MET A 127 -25.31 2.27 6.77
N ASN A 128 -24.97 1.76 7.92
CA ASN A 128 -24.91 2.61 9.08
C ASN A 128 -23.63 3.42 8.90
N GLU A 129 -23.74 4.73 8.80
CA GLU A 129 -22.61 5.64 9.01
C GLU A 129 -22.16 5.56 10.49
N ASN A 130 -22.23 4.35 11.06
CA ASN A 130 -21.72 4.13 12.39
C ASN A 130 -20.19 4.09 12.26
N PRO A 131 -19.49 5.10 12.74
CA PRO A 131 -18.03 5.15 12.68
C PRO A 131 -17.38 3.91 13.32
N ASP A 132 -18.09 3.19 14.18
CA ASP A 132 -17.63 1.97 14.84
C ASP A 132 -17.54 0.75 13.88
N GLU A 133 -18.14 0.82 12.68
CA GLU A 133 -18.07 -0.25 11.69
C GLU A 133 -16.84 -0.20 10.77
N LEU A 134 -16.02 0.85 10.85
CA LEU A 134 -14.86 1.01 9.94
C LEU A 134 -13.68 0.08 10.28
N GLY A 135 -13.69 -0.57 11.42
CA GLY A 135 -12.60 -1.42 11.90
C GLY A 135 -11.48 -0.60 12.56
N ASP A 136 -11.08 -1.00 13.76
CA ASP A 136 -10.07 -0.31 14.57
C ASP A 136 -8.68 -0.96 14.46
N THR A 137 -8.56 -2.04 13.69
CA THR A 137 -7.30 -2.71 13.37
C THR A 137 -7.03 -2.69 11.85
N LEU A 138 -5.76 -2.87 11.47
CA LEU A 138 -5.37 -2.95 10.06
C LEU A 138 -6.12 -4.06 9.31
N LEU A 139 -6.22 -5.25 9.90
CA LEU A 139 -6.83 -6.40 9.23
C LEU A 139 -8.33 -6.21 9.04
N GLU A 140 -9.03 -5.66 10.03
CA GLU A 140 -10.43 -5.29 9.90
C GLU A 140 -10.64 -4.23 8.81
N ARG A 141 -9.77 -3.20 8.76
CA ARG A 141 -9.86 -2.14 7.76
C ARG A 141 -9.64 -2.71 6.36
N ILE A 142 -8.65 -3.59 6.14
CA ILE A 142 -8.43 -4.28 4.88
C ILE A 142 -9.65 -5.11 4.49
N ALA A 143 -10.21 -5.89 5.41
CA ALA A 143 -11.39 -6.71 5.14
C ALA A 143 -12.62 -5.88 4.75
N LYS A 144 -12.85 -4.76 5.44
CA LYS A 144 -13.95 -3.81 5.15
C LYS A 144 -13.80 -3.13 3.80
N LYS A 145 -12.58 -2.73 3.43
CA LYS A 145 -12.31 -2.03 2.18
C LYS A 145 -12.25 -2.94 0.95
N HIS A 146 -12.05 -4.24 1.14
CA HIS A 146 -12.00 -5.17 0.01
C HIS A 146 -13.21 -4.95 -0.93
N PRO A 147 -13.04 -4.85 -2.26
CA PRO A 147 -11.84 -5.21 -3.06
C PRO A 147 -10.78 -4.09 -3.18
N TYR A 148 -11.00 -2.92 -2.60
CA TYR A 148 -10.03 -1.82 -2.66
C TYR A 148 -8.92 -1.99 -1.63
N PRO A 149 -7.67 -1.67 -1.98
CA PRO A 149 -6.61 -1.55 -0.98
C PRO A 149 -6.87 -0.38 -0.03
N VAL A 150 -6.35 -0.47 1.19
CA VAL A 150 -6.32 0.66 2.11
C VAL A 150 -5.21 1.62 1.71
N LEU A 151 -5.47 2.93 1.81
CA LEU A 151 -4.48 3.96 1.53
C LEU A 151 -3.83 4.45 2.81
N ARG A 152 -2.51 4.56 2.79
CA ARG A 152 -1.74 5.13 3.89
C ARG A 152 -0.85 6.26 3.38
N HIS A 153 -0.60 7.27 4.22
CA HIS A 153 0.38 8.33 3.97
C HIS A 153 1.20 8.63 5.23
N HIS A 154 2.44 9.10 5.06
CA HIS A 154 3.22 9.68 6.14
C HIS A 154 2.78 11.11 6.42
N PHE A 155 2.69 11.48 7.70
CA PHE A 155 2.39 12.85 8.08
C PHE A 155 3.03 13.23 9.40
N GLY A 156 3.61 14.43 9.46
CA GLY A 156 4.17 15.04 10.64
C GLY A 156 4.79 16.39 10.25
N LEU A 157 4.28 17.47 10.83
CA LEU A 157 4.78 18.84 10.63
C LEU A 157 5.70 19.25 11.78
N PRO A 158 6.50 20.29 11.63
CA PRO A 158 7.49 20.70 12.64
C PRO A 158 6.93 21.11 14.00
N THR A 159 5.60 21.28 14.12
CA THR A 159 4.93 21.53 15.40
C THR A 159 3.83 20.54 15.67
N LEU A 160 3.56 20.29 16.97
CA LEU A 160 2.48 19.38 17.38
C LEU A 160 1.10 19.92 16.98
N GLU A 161 0.88 21.23 17.15
CA GLU A 161 -0.39 21.90 16.87
C GLU A 161 -0.75 21.81 15.38
N GLU A 162 0.20 22.12 14.49
CA GLU A 162 0.00 21.98 13.04
C GLU A 162 -0.26 20.53 12.63
N THR A 163 0.44 19.58 13.27
CA THR A 163 0.21 18.15 13.00
C THR A 163 -1.17 17.72 13.46
N ILE A 164 -1.63 18.13 14.64
CA ILE A 164 -3.00 17.84 15.15
C ILE A 164 -4.04 18.38 14.16
N PHE A 165 -3.89 19.63 13.73
CA PHE A 165 -4.82 20.24 12.79
C PHE A 165 -4.82 19.51 11.43
N GLY A 166 -3.66 19.16 10.90
CA GLY A 166 -3.56 18.40 9.66
C GLY A 166 -4.14 16.99 9.76
N VAL A 167 -3.96 16.30 10.88
CA VAL A 167 -4.60 14.99 11.14
C VAL A 167 -6.13 15.12 11.11
N GLN A 168 -6.70 16.19 11.68
CA GLN A 168 -8.14 16.46 11.61
C GLN A 168 -8.63 16.69 10.18
N GLN A 169 -7.87 17.46 9.39
CA GLN A 169 -8.20 17.70 7.98
C GLN A 169 -8.18 16.41 7.17
N LEU A 170 -7.13 15.58 7.32
CA LEU A 170 -7.00 14.30 6.63
C LEU A 170 -8.14 13.34 7.00
N ALA A 171 -8.50 13.28 8.29
CA ALA A 171 -9.60 12.46 8.76
C ALA A 171 -10.96 12.93 8.21
N ALA A 172 -11.20 14.24 8.19
CA ALA A 172 -12.42 14.84 7.66
C ALA A 172 -12.59 14.62 6.15
N ALA A 173 -11.49 14.63 5.38
CA ALA A 173 -11.47 14.39 3.94
C ALA A 173 -11.80 12.95 3.55
N LYS A 174 -11.68 11.98 4.46
CA LYS A 174 -12.02 10.55 4.28
C LYS A 174 -11.27 9.84 3.11
N VAL A 175 -10.14 10.39 2.67
CA VAL A 175 -9.38 9.86 1.51
C VAL A 175 -8.22 8.94 1.89
N VAL A 176 -7.78 8.97 3.15
CA VAL A 176 -6.70 8.14 3.70
C VAL A 176 -7.23 7.24 4.82
N ASP A 177 -6.82 5.98 4.83
CA ASP A 177 -7.25 5.00 5.83
C ASP A 177 -6.31 4.90 7.02
N ILE A 178 -5.01 5.19 6.78
CA ILE A 178 -3.95 5.08 7.79
C ILE A 178 -3.03 6.29 7.68
N ILE A 179 -2.86 7.01 8.78
CA ILE A 179 -1.87 8.08 8.90
C ILE A 179 -0.65 7.52 9.63
N SER A 180 0.50 7.48 8.94
CA SER A 180 1.76 7.11 9.54
C SER A 180 2.42 8.36 10.10
N LEU A 181 2.39 8.52 11.42
CA LEU A 181 3.04 9.64 12.10
C LEU A 181 4.56 9.56 11.89
N GLY A 182 5.15 10.65 11.42
CA GLY A 182 6.59 10.84 11.31
C GLY A 182 7.08 11.67 12.50
N PRO A 183 7.64 11.05 13.57
CA PRO A 183 8.23 11.80 14.67
C PRO A 183 9.53 12.48 14.26
N ASP A 184 9.88 13.59 14.91
CA ASP A 184 11.16 14.26 14.68
C ASP A 184 12.35 13.41 15.18
N GLN A 185 13.57 13.84 14.85
CA GLN A 185 14.81 13.13 15.22
C GLN A 185 14.90 12.90 16.73
N ASN A 186 14.59 13.91 17.55
CA ASN A 186 14.62 13.80 19.01
C ASN A 186 13.66 12.74 19.54
N ALA A 187 12.45 12.65 19.00
CA ALA A 187 11.48 11.64 19.40
C ALA A 187 11.93 10.23 18.97
N GLN A 188 12.55 10.10 17.79
CA GLN A 188 13.05 8.82 17.31
C GLN A 188 14.19 8.26 18.16
N GLU A 189 15.12 9.12 18.59
CA GLU A 189 16.34 8.69 19.27
C GLU A 189 16.26 8.76 20.79
N SER A 190 15.63 9.81 21.31
CA SER A 190 15.80 10.23 22.70
C SER A 190 14.49 10.42 23.46
N PHE A 191 13.36 9.89 22.98
CA PHE A 191 12.07 10.06 23.66
C PHE A 191 12.12 9.65 25.15
N PHE A 192 12.77 8.53 25.46
CA PHE A 192 12.93 8.04 26.84
C PHE A 192 14.16 8.61 27.56
N ARG A 193 14.87 9.55 26.92
CA ARG A 193 16.07 10.24 27.43
C ARG A 193 16.01 11.74 27.12
N PRO A 194 15.08 12.49 27.73
CA PRO A 194 14.88 13.91 27.38
C PRO A 194 16.10 14.80 27.53
N THR A 195 17.05 14.38 28.39
CA THR A 195 18.33 15.13 28.61
C THR A 195 19.31 14.96 27.45
N GLU A 196 19.12 13.97 26.59
CA GLU A 196 19.95 13.73 25.40
C GLU A 196 19.40 14.42 24.13
N MET A 197 18.22 15.04 24.22
CA MET A 197 17.59 15.72 23.08
C MET A 197 18.38 16.96 22.68
N ASP A 198 18.62 17.11 21.36
CA ASP A 198 19.21 18.29 20.76
C ASP A 198 18.12 19.31 20.40
N LYS A 199 18.12 20.46 21.10
CA LYS A 199 17.14 21.54 20.86
C LYS A 199 17.21 22.13 19.45
N THR A 200 18.32 22.01 18.75
CA THR A 200 18.47 22.48 17.37
C THR A 200 17.76 21.57 16.37
N GLN A 201 17.37 20.38 16.79
CA GLN A 201 16.68 19.37 15.99
C GLN A 201 15.17 19.31 16.30
N GLU A 202 14.62 20.29 17.02
CA GLU A 202 13.18 20.36 17.30
C GLU A 202 12.38 20.47 16.01
N GLY A 203 11.45 19.54 15.79
CA GLY A 203 10.65 19.45 14.57
C GLY A 203 11.42 19.01 13.31
N ALA A 204 12.71 18.67 13.43
CA ALA A 204 13.50 18.21 12.30
C ALA A 204 13.02 16.84 11.79
N GLY A 205 12.49 16.83 10.58
CA GLY A 205 12.01 15.62 9.89
C GLY A 205 10.64 15.12 10.35
N GLY A 206 9.92 15.82 11.23
CA GLY A 206 8.59 15.41 11.65
C GLY A 206 8.04 16.08 12.90
N VAL A 207 7.00 15.49 13.48
CA VAL A 207 6.32 16.05 14.64
C VAL A 207 7.12 15.84 15.94
N PRO A 208 7.28 16.90 16.76
CA PRO A 208 7.98 16.83 18.04
C PRO A 208 7.11 16.17 19.11
N ILE A 209 7.12 14.83 19.17
CA ILE A 209 6.44 14.05 20.22
C ILE A 209 7.33 14.04 21.45
N ARG A 210 6.83 14.56 22.59
CA ARG A 210 7.60 14.69 23.85
C ARG A 210 6.97 13.94 25.02
N SER A 211 5.71 13.52 24.87
CA SER A 211 4.98 12.84 25.93
C SER A 211 3.96 11.83 25.37
N ALA A 212 3.47 10.95 26.24
CA ALA A 212 2.34 10.08 25.92
C ALA A 212 1.07 10.88 25.58
N GLU A 213 0.89 12.04 26.22
CA GLU A 213 -0.25 12.94 26.01
C GLU A 213 -0.27 13.50 24.57
N ASP A 214 0.88 13.78 23.98
CA ASP A 214 0.97 14.24 22.59
C ASP A 214 0.43 13.18 21.62
N LEU A 215 0.80 11.92 21.83
CA LEU A 215 0.26 10.80 21.06
C LEU A 215 -1.26 10.64 21.25
N ILE A 216 -1.77 10.80 22.49
CA ILE A 216 -3.20 10.73 22.78
C ILE A 216 -3.95 11.86 22.04
N LYS A 217 -3.42 13.10 22.02
CA LYS A 217 -4.01 14.22 21.28
C LYS A 217 -4.07 13.94 19.78
N LEU A 218 -3.00 13.40 19.20
CA LEU A 218 -2.96 12.98 17.79
C LEU A 218 -3.99 11.88 17.50
N TYR A 219 -4.14 10.92 18.42
CA TYR A 219 -5.17 9.89 18.29
C TYR A 219 -6.57 10.48 18.33
N GLN A 220 -6.86 11.36 19.26
CA GLN A 220 -8.16 12.03 19.35
C GLN A 220 -8.46 12.85 18.08
N ALA A 221 -7.47 13.55 17.54
CA ALA A 221 -7.60 14.30 16.29
C ALA A 221 -7.99 13.42 15.10
N SER A 222 -7.53 12.17 15.07
CA SER A 222 -7.86 11.23 14.01
C SER A 222 -9.26 10.59 14.14
N ARG A 223 -10.01 10.83 15.25
CA ARG A 223 -11.30 10.17 15.51
C ARG A 223 -12.52 10.88 14.89
N THR A 224 -12.32 11.59 13.79
CA THR A 224 -13.37 12.23 12.99
C THR A 224 -13.40 11.62 11.57
N GLY A 225 -14.38 11.97 10.77
CA GLY A 225 -14.51 11.51 9.38
C GLY A 225 -14.51 9.99 9.26
N ASN A 226 -13.56 9.43 8.49
CA ASN A 226 -13.39 7.98 8.38
C ASN A 226 -12.52 7.36 9.47
N ARG A 227 -12.18 8.11 10.52
CA ARG A 227 -11.40 7.64 11.66
C ARG A 227 -10.13 6.87 11.24
N PRO A 228 -9.20 7.49 10.49
CA PRO A 228 -8.02 6.80 10.01
C PRO A 228 -7.24 6.18 11.17
N LEU A 229 -6.71 4.97 10.94
CA LEU A 229 -5.83 4.33 11.89
C LEU A 229 -4.53 5.13 11.99
N LEU A 230 -3.91 5.11 13.16
CA LEU A 230 -2.59 5.68 13.34
C LEU A 230 -1.53 4.60 13.41
N ARG A 231 -0.37 4.94 12.92
CA ARG A 231 0.86 4.16 13.06
C ARG A 231 2.01 5.11 13.28
N CYS A 232 3.01 4.70 14.07
CA CYS A 232 4.22 5.48 14.26
C CYS A 232 5.46 4.60 14.06
N TYR A 233 6.57 5.19 13.60
CA TYR A 233 7.84 4.48 13.48
C TYR A 233 8.35 4.02 14.83
N SER A 234 9.13 2.94 14.83
CA SER A 234 9.67 2.33 16.05
C SER A 234 10.74 3.16 16.77
N GLY A 235 11.26 4.19 16.12
CA GLY A 235 12.46 4.88 16.61
C GLY A 235 13.76 4.10 16.38
N THR A 236 14.86 4.59 16.95
CA THR A 236 16.19 4.01 16.78
C THR A 236 16.72 3.30 18.03
N ARG A 237 16.09 3.53 19.19
CA ARG A 237 16.42 2.93 20.50
C ARG A 237 15.14 2.65 21.29
N ASP A 238 15.25 1.82 22.34
CA ASP A 238 14.14 1.48 23.24
C ASP A 238 12.88 0.97 22.51
N LEU A 239 13.06 0.16 21.49
CA LEU A 239 12.00 -0.22 20.55
C LEU A 239 10.80 -0.87 21.24
N ILE A 240 11.01 -1.71 22.26
CA ILE A 240 9.92 -2.36 22.99
C ILE A 240 9.15 -1.33 23.82
N LYS A 241 9.82 -0.42 24.50
CA LYS A 241 9.15 0.65 25.26
C LYS A 241 8.32 1.55 24.33
N TRP A 242 8.86 1.84 23.15
CA TRP A 242 8.14 2.59 22.12
C TRP A 242 6.92 1.83 21.59
N ALA A 243 7.07 0.53 21.34
CA ALA A 243 5.97 -0.34 20.92
C ALA A 243 4.83 -0.38 21.95
N GLU A 244 5.16 -0.50 23.23
CA GLU A 244 4.21 -0.44 24.35
C GLU A 244 3.48 0.92 24.41
N LEU A 245 4.26 2.00 24.31
CA LEU A 245 3.71 3.36 24.33
C LEU A 245 2.76 3.60 23.16
N ALA A 246 3.19 3.35 21.94
CA ALA A 246 2.40 3.57 20.73
C ALA A 246 1.13 2.71 20.72
N THR A 247 1.24 1.43 21.12
CA THR A 247 0.06 0.55 21.20
C THR A 247 -0.97 1.07 22.21
N ARG A 248 -0.52 1.54 23.37
CA ARG A 248 -1.39 2.04 24.45
C ARG A 248 -2.03 3.39 24.11
N THR A 249 -1.34 4.26 23.38
CA THR A 249 -1.76 5.65 23.14
C THR A 249 -2.50 5.86 21.84
N ILE A 250 -2.01 5.27 20.74
CA ILE A 250 -2.57 5.47 19.40
C ILE A 250 -3.17 4.21 18.78
N ASN A 251 -3.28 3.11 19.51
CA ASN A 251 -3.70 1.82 18.96
C ASN A 251 -2.91 1.48 17.68
N ASN A 252 -1.59 1.48 17.80
CA ASN A 252 -0.64 1.42 16.68
C ASN A 252 -0.99 0.30 15.69
N ALA A 253 -1.36 0.64 14.46
CA ALA A 253 -1.92 -0.28 13.48
C ALA A 253 -0.96 -1.43 13.10
N TRP A 254 0.36 -1.19 13.11
CA TRP A 254 1.41 -2.21 12.99
C TRP A 254 2.77 -1.68 13.43
N GLY A 255 3.68 -2.58 13.79
CA GLY A 255 5.09 -2.27 14.04
C GLY A 255 5.86 -2.12 12.75
N ALA A 256 6.59 -1.03 12.57
CA ALA A 256 7.53 -0.86 11.47
C ALA A 256 8.94 -0.83 12.01
N ILE A 257 9.70 -1.86 11.72
CA ILE A 257 10.99 -2.17 12.32
C ILE A 257 11.99 -2.44 11.20
N PRO A 258 13.25 -1.95 11.26
CA PRO A 258 14.31 -2.41 10.37
C PRO A 258 14.86 -3.76 10.84
N LEU A 259 15.69 -4.43 10.03
CA LEU A 259 16.51 -5.55 10.47
C LEU A 259 17.96 -5.12 10.74
N PHE A 260 18.59 -4.42 9.79
CA PHE A 260 19.98 -3.96 9.90
C PHE A 260 20.13 -2.47 10.21
N TRP A 261 19.15 -1.65 9.82
CA TRP A 261 19.24 -0.19 9.81
C TRP A 261 18.95 0.44 11.18
N TYR A 262 19.17 1.75 11.26
CA TYR A 262 19.12 2.56 12.49
C TYR A 262 20.16 2.07 13.50
N SER A 263 21.38 1.89 13.02
CA SER A 263 22.55 1.37 13.73
C SER A 263 23.82 2.10 13.28
N GLN A 264 24.98 1.60 13.64
CA GLN A 264 26.26 2.05 13.08
C GLN A 264 26.35 1.84 11.56
N LEU A 265 25.49 0.99 10.95
CA LEU A 265 25.46 0.77 9.49
C LEU A 265 25.09 2.04 8.71
N ASP A 266 24.15 2.85 9.22
CA ASP A 266 23.72 4.09 8.59
C ASP A 266 23.98 5.34 9.43
N GLY A 267 24.66 5.18 10.55
CA GLY A 267 25.06 6.27 11.43
C GLY A 267 23.92 6.93 12.20
N ARG A 268 22.72 6.34 12.20
CA ARG A 268 21.55 6.88 12.90
C ARG A 268 21.49 6.53 14.38
N ALA A 269 22.29 5.57 14.82
CA ALA A 269 22.43 5.21 16.22
C ALA A 269 23.82 4.59 16.48
N ASP A 270 24.32 4.71 17.70
CA ASP A 270 25.64 4.18 18.10
C ASP A 270 25.63 2.67 18.36
N ARG A 271 24.47 2.01 18.28
CA ARG A 271 24.38 0.56 18.47
C ARG A 271 25.22 -0.18 17.43
N SER A 272 26.02 -1.15 17.88
CA SER A 272 26.65 -2.08 16.96
C SER A 272 25.59 -2.81 16.12
N LEU A 273 25.99 -3.33 14.97
CA LEU A 273 25.06 -4.01 14.08
C LEU A 273 24.41 -5.23 14.74
N THR A 274 25.18 -6.02 15.48
CA THR A 274 24.69 -7.17 16.23
C THR A 274 23.66 -6.76 17.30
N GLU A 275 23.94 -5.71 18.08
CA GLU A 275 23.00 -5.19 19.07
C GLU A 275 21.69 -4.69 18.42
N ALA A 276 21.81 -3.99 17.30
CA ALA A 276 20.63 -3.49 16.57
C ALA A 276 19.76 -4.64 16.06
N ILE A 277 20.36 -5.68 15.45
CA ILE A 277 19.62 -6.86 14.97
C ILE A 277 18.91 -7.55 16.13
N ASN A 278 19.61 -7.78 17.25
CA ASN A 278 19.02 -8.38 18.44
C ASN A 278 17.80 -7.60 18.97
N GLU A 279 17.94 -6.28 19.13
CA GLU A 279 16.84 -5.44 19.61
C GLU A 279 15.67 -5.40 18.62
N ASN A 280 15.97 -5.35 17.31
CA ASN A 280 14.96 -5.37 16.26
C ASN A 280 14.17 -6.70 16.27
N GLN A 281 14.84 -7.84 16.39
CA GLN A 281 14.21 -9.16 16.53
C GLN A 281 13.38 -9.26 17.82
N ALA A 282 13.89 -8.73 18.93
CA ALA A 282 13.15 -8.69 20.20
C ALA A 282 11.86 -7.86 20.08
N ALA A 283 11.91 -6.73 19.36
CA ALA A 283 10.72 -5.93 19.08
C ALA A 283 9.73 -6.68 18.18
N MET A 284 10.20 -7.38 17.13
CA MET A 284 9.34 -8.24 16.31
C MET A 284 8.64 -9.31 17.16
N THR A 285 9.39 -9.95 18.09
CA THR A 285 8.87 -10.96 19.02
C THR A 285 7.78 -10.36 19.92
N TRP A 286 7.99 -9.14 20.42
CA TRP A 286 7.00 -8.44 21.23
C TRP A 286 5.69 -8.19 20.47
N TYR A 287 5.77 -7.68 19.22
CA TYR A 287 4.61 -7.46 18.37
C TYR A 287 3.91 -8.77 17.99
N GLY A 288 4.67 -9.82 17.67
CA GLY A 288 4.15 -11.16 17.37
C GLY A 288 3.34 -11.74 18.52
N ALA A 289 3.87 -11.64 19.76
CA ALA A 289 3.16 -12.06 20.98
C ALA A 289 1.84 -11.28 21.21
N LYS A 290 1.75 -10.04 20.75
CA LYS A 290 0.55 -9.19 20.82
C LYS A 290 -0.37 -9.36 19.62
N LYS A 291 -0.01 -10.16 18.62
CA LYS A 291 -0.73 -10.35 17.36
C LYS A 291 -0.94 -9.03 16.60
N ILE A 292 0.01 -8.12 16.70
CA ILE A 292 0.05 -6.86 15.97
C ILE A 292 0.88 -7.11 14.70
N PRO A 293 0.41 -6.74 13.50
CA PRO A 293 1.17 -6.91 12.27
C PRO A 293 2.53 -6.21 12.31
N VAL A 294 3.49 -6.73 11.55
CA VAL A 294 4.85 -6.16 11.48
C VAL A 294 5.28 -5.94 10.04
N GLU A 295 5.80 -4.76 9.77
CA GLU A 295 6.50 -4.37 8.54
C GLU A 295 7.99 -4.29 8.84
N VAL A 296 8.81 -5.05 8.10
CA VAL A 296 10.27 -4.95 8.21
C VAL A 296 10.82 -4.20 7.02
N ASN A 297 11.28 -2.99 7.29
CA ASN A 297 11.77 -2.04 6.29
C ASN A 297 13.21 -2.34 5.91
N GLU A 298 13.45 -3.24 4.98
CA GLU A 298 14.80 -3.72 4.69
C GLU A 298 15.25 -3.48 3.25
N ALA A 299 14.61 -4.12 2.29
CA ALA A 299 15.06 -4.13 0.89
C ALA A 299 15.30 -2.73 0.30
N HIS A 300 14.37 -1.81 0.54
CA HIS A 300 14.47 -0.46 -0.01
C HIS A 300 15.63 0.36 0.60
N HIS A 301 16.04 0.09 1.83
CA HIS A 301 17.20 0.76 2.42
C HIS A 301 18.50 0.38 1.71
N TRP A 302 18.64 -0.88 1.27
CA TRP A 302 19.75 -1.32 0.44
C TRP A 302 19.71 -0.67 -0.94
N SER A 303 18.56 -0.71 -1.59
CA SER A 303 18.37 -0.09 -2.91
C SER A 303 18.59 1.44 -2.90
N LEU A 304 18.13 2.14 -1.85
CA LEU A 304 18.40 3.59 -1.68
C LEU A 304 19.88 3.92 -1.57
N ARG A 305 20.71 2.96 -1.20
CA ARG A 305 22.17 3.10 -1.12
C ARG A 305 22.89 2.53 -2.34
N GLY A 306 22.12 2.23 -3.38
CA GLY A 306 22.63 1.77 -4.66
C GLY A 306 23.08 0.30 -4.67
N ALA A 307 22.62 -0.53 -3.71
CA ALA A 307 22.85 -1.96 -3.76
C ALA A 307 22.26 -2.57 -5.04
N PRO A 308 22.87 -3.64 -5.59
CA PRO A 308 22.31 -4.34 -6.74
C PRO A 308 20.98 -4.99 -6.37
N ASP A 309 20.12 -5.20 -7.36
CA ASP A 309 18.79 -5.78 -7.15
C ASP A 309 18.83 -7.17 -6.48
N SER A 310 19.89 -7.95 -6.70
CA SER A 310 20.14 -9.26 -6.05
C SER A 310 20.21 -9.15 -4.51
N ILE A 311 20.97 -8.18 -4.00
CA ILE A 311 21.06 -7.91 -2.55
C ILE A 311 19.72 -7.42 -2.01
N ALA A 312 19.00 -6.57 -2.74
CA ALA A 312 17.68 -6.11 -2.33
C ALA A 312 16.69 -7.27 -2.17
N VAL A 313 16.69 -8.24 -3.10
CA VAL A 313 15.84 -9.44 -3.04
C VAL A 313 16.26 -10.37 -1.89
N ALA A 314 17.56 -10.56 -1.66
CA ALA A 314 18.04 -11.35 -0.52
C ALA A 314 17.64 -10.71 0.82
N ALA A 315 17.78 -9.38 0.95
CA ALA A 315 17.39 -8.62 2.14
C ALA A 315 15.85 -8.66 2.36
N PHE A 316 15.06 -8.64 1.29
CA PHE A 316 13.61 -8.80 1.38
C PHE A 316 13.22 -10.17 1.96
N TYR A 317 13.91 -11.22 1.54
CA TYR A 317 13.73 -12.54 2.12
C TYR A 317 14.15 -12.59 3.59
N LEU A 318 15.33 -12.07 3.95
CA LEU A 318 15.82 -12.03 5.32
C LEU A 318 14.86 -11.29 6.25
N ALA A 319 14.25 -10.20 5.80
CA ALA A 319 13.26 -9.45 6.55
C ALA A 319 12.04 -10.30 6.92
N ALA A 320 11.42 -10.95 5.95
CA ALA A 320 10.26 -11.82 6.18
C ALA A 320 10.61 -13.07 7.00
N TYR A 321 11.79 -13.65 6.75
CA TYR A 321 12.29 -14.82 7.47
C TYR A 321 12.47 -14.52 8.95
N ASN A 322 13.13 -13.41 9.29
CA ASN A 322 13.35 -13.01 10.68
C ASN A 322 12.02 -12.65 11.38
N ALA A 323 11.10 -11.99 10.69
CA ALA A 323 9.76 -11.74 11.24
C ALA A 323 9.02 -13.04 11.56
N LYS A 324 9.05 -14.04 10.67
CA LYS A 324 8.47 -15.36 10.92
C LYS A 324 9.11 -16.04 12.12
N LYS A 325 10.45 -16.07 12.20
CA LYS A 325 11.20 -16.65 13.33
C LYS A 325 10.89 -15.98 14.67
N ALA A 326 10.61 -14.67 14.63
CA ALA A 326 10.17 -13.91 15.80
C ALA A 326 8.71 -14.13 16.20
N GLY A 327 7.96 -15.01 15.49
CA GLY A 327 6.57 -15.34 15.81
C GLY A 327 5.55 -14.31 15.32
N VAL A 328 5.92 -13.43 14.39
CA VAL A 328 4.97 -12.53 13.71
C VAL A 328 3.98 -13.37 12.91
N LYS A 329 2.68 -13.07 13.03
CA LYS A 329 1.62 -13.78 12.30
C LYS A 329 1.21 -13.08 11.01
N ASP A 330 1.17 -11.77 11.03
CA ASP A 330 0.76 -10.91 9.90
C ASP A 330 1.93 -10.02 9.50
N TYR A 331 2.60 -10.39 8.43
CA TYR A 331 3.77 -9.69 7.90
C TYR A 331 3.39 -8.75 6.77
N ILE A 332 3.81 -7.49 6.83
CA ILE A 332 3.60 -6.51 5.78
C ILE A 332 4.85 -6.42 4.92
N ALA A 333 4.76 -6.96 3.72
CA ALA A 333 5.81 -6.93 2.72
C ALA A 333 5.78 -5.58 1.97
N GLN A 334 6.65 -4.64 2.35
CA GLN A 334 6.75 -3.35 1.70
C GLN A 334 7.60 -3.42 0.44
N ILE A 335 7.02 -3.01 -0.68
CA ILE A 335 7.66 -2.94 -1.98
C ILE A 335 7.76 -1.47 -2.40
N MET A 336 8.97 -1.01 -2.66
CA MET A 336 9.24 0.33 -3.14
C MET A 336 9.59 0.26 -4.63
N LEU A 337 8.79 0.93 -5.44
CA LEU A 337 9.01 1.03 -6.88
C LEU A 337 9.98 2.17 -7.21
N ASN A 338 10.61 2.10 -8.39
CA ASN A 338 11.58 3.07 -8.89
C ASN A 338 12.78 3.29 -7.94
N ASN A 339 13.27 2.23 -7.35
CA ASN A 339 14.35 2.29 -6.38
C ASN A 339 15.41 1.20 -6.66
N PRO A 340 16.68 1.55 -7.01
CA PRO A 340 17.22 2.92 -7.07
C PRO A 340 16.67 3.74 -8.24
N PRO A 341 16.95 5.07 -8.26
CA PRO A 341 16.58 5.91 -9.39
C PRO A 341 17.14 5.39 -10.72
N GLY A 342 16.34 5.48 -11.79
CA GLY A 342 16.71 4.99 -13.11
C GLY A 342 16.27 3.56 -13.42
N THR A 343 15.72 2.83 -12.44
CA THR A 343 15.09 1.53 -12.72
C THR A 343 13.81 1.69 -13.54
N SER A 344 13.58 0.77 -14.47
CA SER A 344 12.38 0.75 -15.30
C SER A 344 11.24 -0.02 -14.60
N GLY A 345 9.99 0.32 -14.92
CA GLY A 345 8.86 -0.38 -14.36
C GLY A 345 8.86 -1.90 -14.60
N LEU A 346 9.36 -2.36 -15.75
CA LEU A 346 9.47 -3.80 -16.04
C LEU A 346 10.51 -4.48 -15.14
N MET A 347 11.68 -3.86 -14.96
CA MET A 347 12.73 -4.43 -14.12
C MET A 347 12.37 -4.37 -12.63
N ASP A 348 11.70 -3.31 -12.20
CA ASP A 348 11.15 -3.22 -10.85
C ASP A 348 10.09 -4.29 -10.57
N LEU A 349 9.22 -4.59 -11.53
CA LEU A 349 8.29 -5.72 -11.40
C LEU A 349 9.03 -7.05 -11.29
N GLY A 350 10.07 -7.29 -12.09
CA GLY A 350 10.90 -8.48 -11.98
C GLY A 350 11.51 -8.63 -10.59
N LYS A 351 12.07 -7.54 -10.05
CA LYS A 351 12.62 -7.49 -8.68
C LYS A 351 11.55 -7.75 -7.62
N ALA A 352 10.42 -7.07 -7.70
CA ALA A 352 9.32 -7.22 -6.74
C ALA A 352 8.76 -8.65 -6.73
N LEU A 353 8.53 -9.22 -7.91
CA LEU A 353 8.05 -10.59 -8.05
C LEU A 353 9.06 -11.62 -7.56
N ALA A 354 10.36 -11.41 -7.77
CA ALA A 354 11.40 -12.29 -7.22
C ALA A 354 11.32 -12.33 -5.69
N GLY A 355 11.28 -11.16 -5.04
CA GLY A 355 11.12 -11.06 -3.61
C GLY A 355 9.83 -11.72 -3.10
N LEU A 356 8.70 -11.40 -3.72
CA LEU A 356 7.40 -11.97 -3.33
C LEU A 356 7.34 -13.48 -3.49
N GLU A 357 7.88 -14.05 -4.58
CA GLU A 357 7.91 -15.50 -4.79
C GLU A 357 8.80 -16.21 -3.78
N MET A 358 9.94 -15.60 -3.41
CA MET A 358 10.81 -16.15 -2.38
C MET A 358 10.13 -16.18 -1.00
N ILE A 359 9.46 -15.09 -0.59
CA ILE A 359 8.82 -15.04 0.73
C ILE A 359 7.49 -15.80 0.77
N ALA A 360 6.78 -15.99 -0.36
CA ALA A 360 5.55 -16.77 -0.42
C ALA A 360 5.73 -18.20 0.11
N ARG A 361 6.94 -18.76 -0.01
CA ARG A 361 7.28 -20.07 0.55
C ARG A 361 7.35 -20.10 2.09
N LEU A 362 7.34 -18.92 2.72
CA LEU A 362 7.28 -18.78 4.17
C LEU A 362 5.84 -18.79 4.70
N GLU A 363 4.84 -18.55 3.83
CA GLU A 363 3.43 -18.58 4.25
C GLU A 363 3.00 -19.96 4.72
N ASP A 364 2.25 -19.98 5.81
CA ASP A 364 1.61 -21.17 6.37
C ASP A 364 0.40 -20.75 7.23
N GLY A 365 -0.14 -21.65 8.05
CA GLY A 365 -1.28 -21.37 8.93
C GLY A 365 -1.00 -20.33 10.03
N GLU A 366 0.27 -20.04 10.31
CA GLU A 366 0.71 -19.15 11.39
C GLU A 366 1.45 -17.89 10.88
N PHE A 367 1.72 -17.77 9.58
CA PHE A 367 2.41 -16.64 8.98
C PHE A 367 1.76 -16.24 7.66
N LYS A 368 1.13 -15.06 7.62
CA LYS A 368 0.45 -14.49 6.45
C LYS A 368 1.17 -13.25 5.96
N ILE A 369 1.23 -13.10 4.63
CA ILE A 369 1.90 -11.98 3.96
C ILE A 369 0.87 -11.01 3.39
N TRP A 370 0.97 -9.73 3.77
CA TRP A 370 0.19 -8.61 3.26
C TRP A 370 1.09 -7.71 2.42
N ARG A 371 0.68 -7.46 1.17
CA ARG A 371 1.50 -6.69 0.23
C ARG A 371 1.22 -5.21 0.36
N GLN A 372 2.28 -4.42 0.52
CA GLN A 372 2.23 -2.97 0.52
C GLN A 372 3.14 -2.45 -0.60
N ILE A 373 2.60 -1.62 -1.48
CA ILE A 373 3.38 -0.95 -2.51
C ILE A 373 3.65 0.51 -2.15
N ARG A 374 4.79 1.03 -2.58
CA ARG A 374 5.18 2.43 -2.47
C ARG A 374 5.97 2.87 -3.69
N ALA A 375 5.72 4.08 -4.21
CA ALA A 375 6.60 4.73 -5.18
C ALA A 375 7.87 5.27 -4.50
N GLY A 376 9.00 5.30 -5.23
CA GLY A 376 10.23 5.88 -4.73
C GLY A 376 10.24 7.41 -4.82
N LEU A 377 10.60 8.12 -3.75
CA LEU A 377 10.71 9.58 -3.69
C LEU A 377 11.70 10.15 -4.70
N ALA A 378 12.82 9.45 -4.90
CA ALA A 378 13.91 9.91 -5.76
C ALA A 378 13.54 10.07 -7.24
N ASN A 379 12.39 9.59 -7.64
CA ASN A 379 11.91 9.66 -9.03
C ASN A 379 10.83 10.69 -9.26
N PHE A 380 10.36 11.37 -8.23
CA PHE A 380 9.39 12.43 -8.43
C PHE A 380 10.09 13.70 -8.97
N SER A 381 9.46 14.29 -9.97
CA SER A 381 9.87 15.60 -10.49
C SER A 381 9.45 16.69 -9.50
N VAL A 382 10.25 17.75 -9.41
CA VAL A 382 9.84 18.98 -8.74
C VAL A 382 8.73 19.72 -9.49
N GLN A 383 8.47 19.38 -10.74
CA GLN A 383 7.34 19.90 -11.51
C GLN A 383 6.07 19.13 -11.15
N GLN A 384 5.14 19.77 -10.45
CA GLN A 384 3.93 19.15 -9.92
C GLN A 384 3.12 18.36 -10.97
N GLY A 385 2.92 18.90 -12.18
CA GLY A 385 2.18 18.20 -13.24
C GLY A 385 2.84 16.88 -13.65
N VAL A 386 4.19 16.86 -13.70
CA VAL A 386 4.97 15.65 -14.00
C VAL A 386 4.89 14.68 -12.83
N ALA A 387 5.07 15.16 -11.60
CA ALA A 387 5.02 14.34 -10.39
C ALA A 387 3.63 13.68 -10.17
N LYS A 388 2.53 14.38 -10.44
CA LYS A 388 1.17 13.83 -10.44
C LYS A 388 1.02 12.68 -11.45
N GLY A 389 1.57 12.85 -12.67
CA GLY A 389 1.63 11.79 -13.67
C GLY A 389 2.46 10.58 -13.21
N GLN A 390 3.61 10.81 -12.57
CA GLN A 390 4.46 9.75 -12.02
C GLN A 390 3.77 9.00 -10.88
N LEU A 391 3.04 9.70 -10.00
CA LEU A 391 2.23 9.06 -8.95
C LEU A 391 1.16 8.14 -9.54
N ALA A 392 0.41 8.62 -10.54
CA ALA A 392 -0.61 7.81 -11.20
C ALA A 392 0.01 6.59 -11.90
N ALA A 393 1.10 6.77 -12.67
CA ALA A 393 1.77 5.70 -13.39
C ALA A 393 2.37 4.63 -12.46
N SER A 394 3.02 5.03 -11.37
CA SER A 394 3.56 4.10 -10.37
C SER A 394 2.46 3.34 -9.61
N THR A 395 1.30 3.97 -9.39
CA THR A 395 0.13 3.30 -8.83
C THR A 395 -0.40 2.21 -9.77
N VAL A 396 -0.55 2.50 -11.07
CA VAL A 396 -0.95 1.50 -12.09
C VAL A 396 0.02 0.32 -12.08
N LEU A 397 1.33 0.59 -12.11
CA LEU A 397 2.36 -0.45 -12.08
C LEU A 397 2.25 -1.31 -10.80
N GLY A 398 2.10 -0.65 -9.65
CA GLY A 398 2.01 -1.32 -8.35
C GLY A 398 0.76 -2.21 -8.21
N LEU A 399 -0.35 -1.85 -8.86
CA LEU A 399 -1.58 -2.67 -8.85
C LEU A 399 -1.37 -4.06 -9.48
N SER A 400 -0.38 -4.22 -10.37
CA SER A 400 -0.01 -5.53 -10.93
C SER A 400 0.49 -6.52 -9.86
N LEU A 401 0.85 -6.03 -8.68
CA LEU A 401 1.29 -6.85 -7.54
C LEU A 401 0.15 -7.20 -6.58
N ALA A 402 -1.10 -6.84 -6.91
CA ALA A 402 -2.31 -7.07 -6.11
C ALA A 402 -2.14 -6.68 -4.62
N PRO A 403 -1.81 -5.41 -4.31
CA PRO A 403 -1.55 -4.97 -2.96
C PRO A 403 -2.83 -4.84 -2.12
N GLN A 404 -2.74 -5.11 -0.82
CA GLN A 404 -3.77 -4.79 0.17
C GLN A 404 -3.59 -3.39 0.76
N ILE A 405 -2.37 -2.84 0.66
CA ILE A 405 -2.02 -1.52 1.20
C ILE A 405 -1.28 -0.73 0.12
N ILE A 406 -1.68 0.51 -0.09
CA ILE A 406 -0.93 1.46 -0.93
C ILE A 406 -0.38 2.57 -0.04
N HIS A 407 0.93 2.66 0.04
CA HIS A 407 1.61 3.79 0.62
C HIS A 407 1.66 4.89 -0.43
N VAL A 408 0.74 5.80 -0.36
CA VAL A 408 0.72 7.00 -1.19
C VAL A 408 1.88 7.88 -0.77
N VAL A 409 2.70 8.29 -1.72
CA VAL A 409 3.74 9.30 -1.55
C VAL A 409 3.23 10.55 -2.23
N ALA A 410 3.10 11.67 -1.50
CA ALA A 410 2.58 12.90 -2.07
C ALA A 410 3.49 13.39 -3.20
N TYR A 411 2.87 13.85 -4.28
CA TYR A 411 3.60 14.27 -5.49
C TYR A 411 4.60 15.41 -5.23
N CYS A 412 4.41 16.18 -4.16
CA CYS A 412 5.25 17.32 -3.80
C CYS A 412 6.50 16.95 -2.99
N GLU A 413 6.61 15.71 -2.45
CA GLU A 413 7.67 15.35 -1.49
C GLU A 413 9.10 15.36 -2.06
N ALA A 414 9.27 15.48 -3.38
CA ALA A 414 10.57 15.73 -3.99
C ALA A 414 11.00 17.21 -3.91
N ASP A 415 10.08 18.11 -3.59
CA ASP A 415 10.29 19.55 -3.54
C ASP A 415 10.17 20.10 -2.10
N HIS A 416 9.11 19.69 -1.37
CA HIS A 416 8.85 20.16 -0.01
C HIS A 416 8.02 19.15 0.81
N ILE A 417 7.89 19.44 2.10
CA ILE A 417 7.06 18.64 3.03
C ILE A 417 5.60 18.81 2.63
N ALA A 418 4.90 17.66 2.45
CA ALA A 418 3.51 17.66 2.01
C ALA A 418 2.56 18.30 3.03
N THR A 419 1.73 19.21 2.57
CA THR A 419 0.60 19.75 3.31
C THR A 419 -0.58 18.76 3.33
N PRO A 420 -1.55 18.90 4.26
CA PRO A 420 -2.76 18.08 4.23
C PRO A 420 -3.51 18.11 2.90
N GLU A 421 -3.60 19.26 2.26
CA GLU A 421 -4.27 19.46 0.97
C GLU A 421 -3.58 18.68 -0.15
N GLU A 422 -2.25 18.68 -0.20
CA GLU A 422 -1.47 17.92 -1.19
C GLU A 422 -1.54 16.40 -0.96
N ILE A 423 -1.65 15.97 0.29
CA ILE A 423 -1.89 14.57 0.64
C ILE A 423 -3.28 14.15 0.19
N ILE A 424 -4.29 14.98 0.43
CA ILE A 424 -5.68 14.73 0.00
C ILE A 424 -5.70 14.59 -1.53
N GLU A 425 -5.13 15.55 -2.26
CA GLU A 425 -5.07 15.50 -3.72
C GLU A 425 -4.31 14.26 -4.22
N SER A 426 -3.21 13.90 -3.59
CA SER A 426 -2.45 12.70 -3.94
C SER A 426 -3.26 11.42 -3.75
N CYS A 427 -4.02 11.33 -2.65
CA CYS A 427 -4.92 10.20 -2.42
C CYS A 427 -6.07 10.16 -3.43
N GLU A 428 -6.62 11.31 -3.82
CA GLU A 428 -7.66 11.41 -4.86
C GLU A 428 -7.15 10.95 -6.23
N ILE A 429 -5.89 11.28 -6.59
CA ILE A 429 -5.24 10.76 -7.80
C ILE A 429 -5.18 9.23 -7.74
N VAL A 430 -4.76 8.65 -6.62
CA VAL A 430 -4.71 7.20 -6.44
C VAL A 430 -6.10 6.57 -6.51
N HIS A 431 -7.11 7.16 -5.88
CA HIS A 431 -8.50 6.72 -6.00
C HIS A 431 -8.99 6.74 -7.44
N GLY A 432 -8.64 7.78 -8.22
CA GLY A 432 -8.94 7.85 -9.65
C GLY A 432 -8.32 6.70 -10.45
N VAL A 433 -7.08 6.33 -10.14
CA VAL A 433 -6.42 5.15 -10.74
C VAL A 433 -7.13 3.86 -10.35
N LEU A 434 -7.44 3.66 -9.06
CA LEU A 434 -8.12 2.46 -8.57
C LEU A 434 -9.46 2.24 -9.28
N LYS A 435 -10.26 3.28 -9.48
CA LYS A 435 -11.53 3.22 -10.21
C LYS A 435 -11.40 2.64 -11.61
N ASN A 436 -10.32 2.98 -12.30
CA ASN A 436 -10.13 2.61 -13.69
C ASN A 436 -9.43 1.26 -13.87
N TYR A 437 -8.58 0.86 -12.91
CA TYR A 437 -7.62 -0.22 -13.14
C TYR A 437 -7.78 -1.43 -12.21
N LEU A 438 -8.55 -1.33 -11.12
CA LEU A 438 -8.63 -2.44 -10.15
C LEU A 438 -9.18 -3.74 -10.77
N PHE A 439 -10.10 -3.63 -11.73
CA PHE A 439 -10.81 -4.76 -12.34
C PHE A 439 -10.52 -4.96 -13.83
N GLY A 440 -9.45 -4.44 -14.34
CA GLY A 440 -9.18 -4.58 -15.78
C GLY A 440 -7.91 -3.90 -16.28
N ALA A 441 -6.88 -3.83 -15.44
CA ALA A 441 -5.58 -3.37 -15.87
C ALA A 441 -4.87 -4.42 -16.75
N PRO A 442 -4.03 -3.98 -17.71
CA PRO A 442 -3.08 -4.88 -18.35
C PRO A 442 -2.20 -5.57 -17.30
N ASP A 443 -1.89 -6.83 -17.51
CA ASP A 443 -0.98 -7.59 -16.64
C ASP A 443 0.43 -7.65 -17.21
N PRO A 444 1.34 -6.76 -16.83
CA PRO A 444 2.72 -6.77 -17.29
C PRO A 444 3.59 -7.84 -16.60
N THR A 445 3.07 -8.56 -15.60
CA THR A 445 3.86 -9.56 -14.85
C THR A 445 4.22 -10.78 -15.71
N THR A 446 3.51 -10.99 -16.81
CA THR A 446 3.74 -12.07 -17.78
C THR A 446 4.71 -11.68 -18.90
N ASP A 447 5.21 -10.44 -18.96
CA ASP A 447 6.21 -10.01 -19.94
C ASP A 447 7.48 -10.88 -19.82
N PRO A 448 7.99 -11.47 -20.90
CA PRO A 448 9.17 -12.35 -20.85
C PRO A 448 10.39 -11.71 -20.18
N ARG A 449 10.56 -10.39 -20.29
CA ARG A 449 11.67 -9.65 -19.65
C ARG A 449 11.49 -9.60 -18.12
N VAL A 450 10.26 -9.41 -17.65
CA VAL A 450 9.92 -9.45 -16.22
C VAL A 450 10.17 -10.84 -15.65
N VAL A 451 9.71 -11.88 -16.36
CA VAL A 451 9.89 -13.28 -15.95
C VAL A 451 11.38 -13.67 -15.94
N ALA A 452 12.14 -13.26 -16.94
CA ALA A 452 13.59 -13.54 -17.02
C ALA A 452 14.33 -12.86 -15.84
N ARG A 453 14.08 -11.57 -15.60
CA ARG A 453 14.69 -10.83 -14.50
C ARG A 453 14.32 -11.40 -13.13
N LYS A 454 13.07 -11.76 -12.93
CA LYS A 454 12.61 -12.42 -11.71
C LYS A 454 13.42 -13.70 -11.43
N ASN A 455 13.54 -14.58 -12.42
CA ASN A 455 14.24 -15.85 -12.25
C ASN A 455 15.73 -15.65 -11.99
N GLU A 456 16.39 -14.74 -12.71
CA GLU A 456 17.78 -14.36 -12.48
C GLU A 456 18.00 -13.93 -11.01
N LEU A 457 17.20 -12.96 -10.53
CA LEU A 457 17.32 -12.42 -9.18
C LEU A 457 17.04 -13.45 -8.09
N MET A 458 16.11 -14.38 -8.32
CA MET A 458 15.88 -15.47 -7.39
C MET A 458 17.08 -16.39 -7.24
N GLU A 459 17.78 -16.71 -8.32
CA GLU A 459 18.99 -17.56 -8.27
C GLU A 459 20.15 -16.82 -7.59
N GLU A 460 20.36 -15.55 -7.90
CA GLU A 460 21.38 -14.73 -7.26
C GLU A 460 21.12 -14.53 -5.76
N ALA A 461 19.87 -14.22 -5.37
CA ALA A 461 19.51 -14.09 -3.96
C ALA A 461 19.68 -15.40 -3.19
N LYS A 462 19.29 -16.55 -3.77
CA LYS A 462 19.56 -17.87 -3.15
C LYS A 462 21.03 -18.12 -2.93
N LEU A 463 21.90 -17.72 -3.85
CA LEU A 463 23.34 -17.82 -3.68
C LEU A 463 23.83 -16.95 -2.52
N ILE A 464 23.39 -15.68 -2.44
CA ILE A 464 23.70 -14.80 -1.32
C ILE A 464 23.28 -15.46 0.01
N LEU A 465 22.05 -15.93 0.11
CA LEU A 465 21.54 -16.58 1.33
C LEU A 465 22.30 -17.86 1.67
N LYS A 466 22.74 -18.63 0.65
CA LYS A 466 23.59 -19.80 0.88
C LYS A 466 24.93 -19.38 1.44
N VAL A 467 25.61 -18.38 0.87
CA VAL A 467 26.90 -17.89 1.36
C VAL A 467 26.77 -17.38 2.79
N ILE A 468 25.67 -16.71 3.16
CA ILE A 468 25.42 -16.30 4.55
C ILE A 468 25.30 -17.51 5.48
N ARG A 469 24.59 -18.57 5.07
CA ARG A 469 24.52 -19.80 5.88
C ARG A 469 25.88 -20.46 6.08
N ASP A 470 26.71 -20.45 5.03
CA ASP A 470 28.02 -21.09 5.03
C ASP A 470 29.07 -20.30 5.88
N LEU A 471 28.73 -19.06 6.33
CA LEU A 471 29.60 -18.27 7.24
C LEU A 471 29.61 -18.80 8.68
N SER A 472 28.51 -19.39 9.12
CA SER A 472 28.32 -19.72 10.52
C SER A 472 29.12 -20.94 10.93
N ALA A 473 29.55 -20.99 12.22
CA ALA A 473 30.06 -22.19 12.82
C ALA A 473 28.99 -23.30 12.83
N ALA A 474 29.44 -24.56 12.78
CA ALA A 474 28.56 -25.72 12.73
C ALA A 474 27.58 -25.83 13.93
N GLU A 475 27.79 -25.07 14.97
CA GLU A 475 26.99 -25.04 16.19
C GLU A 475 25.76 -24.09 16.11
N ILE A 476 25.72 -23.21 15.11
CA ILE A 476 24.61 -22.26 14.93
C ILE A 476 23.51 -22.94 14.10
N GLU A 477 22.38 -23.22 14.74
CA GLU A 477 21.26 -23.94 14.13
C GLU A 477 20.61 -23.16 12.98
N ASP A 478 20.52 -21.83 13.10
CA ASP A 478 19.82 -20.98 12.11
C ASP A 478 20.61 -19.69 11.75
N PRO A 479 21.59 -19.79 10.86
CA PRO A 479 22.45 -18.66 10.49
C PRO A 479 21.72 -17.44 9.91
N LEU A 480 20.57 -17.64 9.27
CA LEU A 480 19.81 -16.55 8.65
C LEU A 480 19.00 -15.72 9.65
N SER A 481 18.94 -16.15 10.91
CA SER A 481 18.37 -15.38 12.01
C SER A 481 19.37 -15.09 13.12
N ASP A 482 20.59 -15.60 13.02
CA ASP A 482 21.64 -15.33 14.00
C ASP A 482 22.23 -13.92 13.82
N PRO A 483 22.14 -13.02 14.84
CA PRO A 483 22.59 -11.63 14.72
C PRO A 483 24.08 -11.47 14.40
N GLU A 484 24.94 -12.35 14.93
CA GLU A 484 26.38 -12.29 14.66
C GLU A 484 26.70 -12.68 13.23
N THR A 485 26.09 -13.76 12.72
CA THR A 485 26.22 -14.19 11.33
C THR A 485 25.72 -13.13 10.36
N LEU A 486 24.57 -12.52 10.65
CA LEU A 486 24.03 -11.45 9.83
C LEU A 486 24.91 -10.19 9.83
N ALA A 487 25.44 -9.79 11.00
CA ALA A 487 26.39 -8.69 11.10
C ALA A 487 27.69 -9.00 10.35
N GLN A 488 28.18 -10.24 10.43
CA GLN A 488 29.35 -10.70 9.69
C GLN A 488 29.13 -10.66 8.19
N ALA A 489 27.94 -11.03 7.70
CA ALA A 489 27.60 -10.94 6.27
C ALA A 489 27.70 -9.51 5.73
N VAL A 490 27.35 -8.51 6.52
CA VAL A 490 27.54 -7.09 6.17
C VAL A 490 29.02 -6.72 6.23
N SER A 491 29.75 -7.05 7.30
CA SER A 491 31.16 -6.68 7.47
C SER A 491 32.08 -7.30 6.42
N LEU A 492 31.77 -8.48 5.93
CA LEU A 492 32.48 -9.15 4.83
C LEU A 492 32.03 -8.67 3.44
N GLY A 493 31.01 -7.83 3.34
CA GLY A 493 30.51 -7.30 2.06
C GLY A 493 29.67 -8.30 1.26
N ILE A 494 29.15 -9.35 1.88
CA ILE A 494 28.17 -10.25 1.25
C ILE A 494 26.87 -9.47 1.04
N LEU A 495 26.44 -8.71 2.04
CA LEU A 495 25.45 -7.64 1.94
C LEU A 495 26.21 -6.31 1.97
N ASP A 496 26.20 -5.58 0.84
CA ASP A 496 26.94 -4.33 0.69
C ASP A 496 26.22 -3.36 -0.25
N ALA A 497 26.62 -2.10 -0.24
CA ALA A 497 26.12 -1.08 -1.15
C ALA A 497 27.18 0.00 -1.41
N PRO A 498 27.24 0.60 -2.61
CA PRO A 498 28.27 1.60 -2.94
C PRO A 498 28.27 2.80 -1.99
N GLN A 499 27.10 3.26 -1.53
CA GLN A 499 27.00 4.41 -0.63
C GLN A 499 27.37 4.12 0.82
N LEU A 500 27.72 2.87 1.17
CA LEU A 500 28.27 2.50 2.47
C LEU A 500 29.80 2.68 2.54
N LYS A 501 30.43 3.14 1.47
CA LYS A 501 31.87 3.43 1.44
C LYS A 501 32.25 4.43 2.52
N GLY A 502 33.19 4.02 3.38
CA GLY A 502 33.65 4.84 4.50
C GLY A 502 32.88 4.65 5.80
N HIS A 503 31.83 3.84 5.83
CA HIS A 503 31.18 3.41 7.07
C HIS A 503 32.05 2.39 7.82
N GLN A 504 31.92 2.35 9.15
CA GLN A 504 32.79 1.51 9.99
C GLN A 504 32.47 0.02 9.90
N VAL A 505 31.21 -0.34 9.61
CA VAL A 505 30.70 -1.70 9.70
C VAL A 505 30.44 -2.38 8.37
N ALA A 506 30.47 -1.64 7.25
CA ALA A 506 30.32 -2.19 5.90
C ALA A 506 31.46 -1.72 5.00
N PRO A 507 31.98 -2.56 4.10
CA PRO A 507 33.12 -2.19 3.24
C PRO A 507 32.78 -1.15 2.17
N GLY A 508 31.54 -1.09 1.67
CA GLY A 508 31.15 -0.22 0.56
C GLY A 508 32.01 -0.40 -0.68
N LYS A 509 32.43 -1.64 -0.97
CA LYS A 509 33.41 -1.94 -2.02
C LYS A 509 32.80 -2.32 -3.36
N ILE A 510 31.52 -2.64 -3.36
CA ILE A 510 30.84 -2.99 -4.62
C ILE A 510 30.56 -1.73 -5.44
N ASN A 511 30.58 -1.88 -6.76
CA ASN A 511 30.08 -0.88 -7.69
C ASN A 511 28.83 -1.41 -8.37
N THR A 512 27.94 -0.50 -8.75
CA THR A 512 26.70 -0.84 -9.44
C THR A 512 26.48 0.09 -10.62
N VAL A 513 25.70 -0.37 -11.57
CA VAL A 513 25.28 0.39 -12.74
C VAL A 513 23.80 0.14 -13.02
N ILE A 514 23.10 1.16 -13.47
CA ILE A 514 21.79 0.97 -14.07
C ILE A 514 21.99 0.65 -15.54
N ASP A 515 21.69 -0.57 -15.92
CA ASP A 515 21.72 -1.03 -17.31
C ASP A 515 20.34 -1.56 -17.70
N GLN A 516 19.81 -1.13 -18.84
CA GLN A 516 18.47 -1.47 -19.35
C GLN A 516 17.35 -1.34 -18.30
N GLY A 517 17.51 -0.42 -17.34
CA GLY A 517 16.55 -0.14 -16.28
C GLY A 517 16.61 -1.07 -15.07
N ALA A 518 17.64 -1.88 -14.92
CA ALA A 518 17.90 -2.72 -13.75
C ALA A 518 19.22 -2.33 -13.06
N CYS A 519 19.32 -2.53 -11.76
CA CYS A 519 20.54 -2.27 -11.00
C CYS A 519 21.39 -3.54 -10.91
N TYR A 520 22.54 -3.51 -11.55
CA TYR A 520 23.50 -4.62 -11.62
C TYR A 520 24.80 -4.31 -10.88
N LEU A 521 25.48 -5.37 -10.46
CA LEU A 521 26.88 -5.30 -10.08
C LEU A 521 27.74 -4.92 -11.27
N TRP A 522 28.73 -4.04 -11.02
CA TRP A 522 29.64 -3.56 -12.03
C TRP A 522 31.09 -3.82 -11.62
N ASP A 523 31.82 -4.50 -12.48
CA ASP A 523 33.26 -4.67 -12.32
C ASP A 523 33.98 -3.50 -13.02
N ALA A 524 34.59 -2.63 -12.23
CA ALA A 524 35.30 -1.45 -12.72
C ALA A 524 36.59 -1.79 -13.48
N ASP A 525 37.20 -2.94 -13.21
CA ASP A 525 38.45 -3.35 -13.83
C ASP A 525 38.22 -3.91 -15.26
N THR A 526 37.13 -4.68 -15.43
CA THR A 526 36.77 -5.25 -16.72
C THR A 526 35.80 -4.38 -17.53
N GLY A 527 35.09 -3.46 -16.87
CA GLY A 527 34.08 -2.61 -17.50
C GLY A 527 32.82 -3.37 -17.91
N HIS A 528 32.47 -4.44 -17.20
CA HIS A 528 31.30 -5.27 -17.48
C HIS A 528 30.39 -5.48 -16.26
N VAL A 529 29.13 -5.78 -16.55
CA VAL A 529 28.19 -6.31 -15.55
C VAL A 529 28.64 -7.71 -15.12
N ILE A 530 28.60 -7.98 -13.83
CA ILE A 530 28.93 -9.29 -13.25
C ILE A 530 27.76 -9.81 -12.39
N GLY A 531 27.67 -11.13 -12.24
CA GLY A 531 26.70 -11.76 -11.35
C GLY A 531 27.29 -12.05 -9.96
N GLU A 532 26.41 -12.35 -9.01
CA GLU A 532 26.80 -12.70 -7.64
C GLU A 532 27.72 -13.91 -7.55
N LYS A 533 27.59 -14.87 -8.48
CA LYS A 533 28.51 -16.03 -8.54
C LYS A 533 29.97 -15.59 -8.75
N GLN A 534 30.20 -14.67 -9.67
CA GLN A 534 31.53 -14.13 -9.92
C GLN A 534 32.06 -13.33 -8.73
N ARG A 535 31.19 -12.48 -8.14
CA ARG A 535 31.55 -11.66 -6.98
C ARG A 535 31.89 -12.50 -5.74
N LEU A 536 31.04 -13.47 -5.38
CA LEU A 536 31.11 -14.19 -4.12
C LEU A 536 32.03 -15.42 -4.17
N LEU A 537 32.18 -16.05 -5.35
CA LEU A 537 32.95 -17.31 -5.52
C LEU A 537 34.24 -17.14 -6.33
N GLY A 538 34.58 -15.91 -6.77
CA GLY A 538 35.84 -15.61 -7.42
C GLY A 538 36.06 -16.32 -8.75
N GLY A 539 35.02 -16.47 -9.58
CA GLY A 539 35.14 -17.03 -10.93
C GLY A 539 35.64 -18.49 -11.03
N LYS A 540 35.63 -19.23 -9.92
CA LYS A 540 35.88 -20.68 -9.98
C LYS A 540 34.62 -21.35 -10.54
N THR A 541 34.70 -21.67 -11.83
CA THR A 541 33.71 -22.47 -12.58
C THR A 541 33.73 -23.90 -12.06
#